data_8efc8741dba8fdc665cbeb93a9efeef8
#
_entry.id   8efc8741dba8fdc665cbeb93a9efeef8
#
_cell.length_a   1.000
_cell.length_b   1.000
_cell.length_c   1.000
_cell.angle_alpha   90.00
_cell.angle_beta   90.00
_cell.angle_gamma   90.00
#
_symmetry.space_group_name_H-M   'P 1'
#
loop_
_entity.id
_entity.type
_entity.pdbx_description
1 polymer ?
#
loop_
_entity_poly.entity_id
_entity_poly.type
_entity_poly.pdbx_seq_one_letter_code
_entity_poly.pdbx_strand_id
1 'polypeptide(L)'
;YHQLALIDELVEVEKIDGLALMPLANTLLRDKINELAEQKGIPVVTFNTDITDANRLAYVGPNHIASGRAAAALLGLVMGGRGHVLPILGQRRGHYADSQRLSGFCAEMEQSFPEIEILHPECSFLDEQLAERIALRAILSDPELRGIYISSAGRSGVYNALVQSGCANRVHV
;
A
#
# COMPACT_ATOMS: atom_id res chain seq x y z
N TYR A 1 -16.64 8.89 -7.76
CA TYR A 1 -18.06 9.32 -7.80
C TYR A 1 -18.98 8.40 -7.00
N HIS A 2 -18.79 7.07 -7.01
CA HIS A 2 -19.70 6.13 -6.31
C HIS A 2 -19.73 6.34 -4.77
N GLN A 3 -18.57 6.55 -4.12
CA GLN A 3 -18.54 6.84 -2.67
C GLN A 3 -19.31 8.13 -2.32
N LEU A 4 -19.20 9.18 -3.14
CA LEU A 4 -19.93 10.43 -2.89
C LEU A 4 -21.43 10.22 -2.96
N ALA A 5 -21.91 9.52 -3.99
CA ALA A 5 -23.34 9.23 -4.12
C ALA A 5 -23.90 8.40 -2.95
N LEU A 6 -23.14 7.41 -2.48
CA LEU A 6 -23.51 6.63 -1.29
C LEU A 6 -23.54 7.47 -0.01
N ILE A 7 -22.60 8.39 0.15
CA ILE A 7 -22.59 9.30 1.29
C ILE A 7 -23.81 10.22 1.25
N ASP A 8 -24.14 10.78 0.08
CA ASP A 8 -25.33 11.62 -0.07
C ASP A 8 -26.60 10.86 0.26
N GLU A 9 -26.75 9.61 -0.20
CA GLU A 9 -27.88 8.74 0.11
C GLU A 9 -27.99 8.48 1.62
N LEU A 10 -26.89 8.09 2.28
CA LEU A 10 -26.87 7.85 3.72
C LEU A 10 -27.27 9.10 4.53
N VAL A 11 -26.81 10.26 4.11
CA VAL A 11 -27.10 11.53 4.81
C VAL A 11 -28.54 11.99 4.57
N GLU A 12 -29.03 11.97 3.33
CA GLU A 12 -30.31 12.59 2.98
C GLU A 12 -31.49 11.65 3.17
N VAL A 13 -31.28 10.34 2.97
CA VAL A 13 -32.36 9.33 3.08
C VAL A 13 -32.34 8.65 4.43
N GLU A 14 -31.18 8.09 4.82
CA GLU A 14 -31.04 7.31 6.07
C GLU A 14 -30.83 8.20 7.31
N LYS A 15 -30.46 9.48 7.11
CA LYS A 15 -30.27 10.48 8.18
C LYS A 15 -29.34 10.00 9.29
N ILE A 16 -28.14 9.59 8.90
CA ILE A 16 -27.12 9.08 9.81
C ILE A 16 -26.59 10.16 10.78
N ASP A 17 -26.24 9.76 12.00
CA ASP A 17 -25.65 10.62 13.03
C ASP A 17 -24.10 10.63 12.99
N GLY A 18 -23.49 9.80 12.20
CA GLY A 18 -22.03 9.70 12.06
C GLY A 18 -21.63 8.76 10.91
N LEU A 19 -20.44 8.94 10.39
CA LEU A 19 -19.94 8.17 9.25
C LEU A 19 -18.56 7.54 9.55
N ALA A 20 -18.44 6.21 9.40
CA ALA A 20 -17.15 5.53 9.32
C ALA A 20 -16.83 5.25 7.84
N LEU A 21 -15.68 5.73 7.37
CA LEU A 21 -15.33 5.74 5.95
C LEU A 21 -13.92 5.21 5.71
N MET A 22 -13.76 4.29 4.75
CA MET A 22 -12.47 3.99 4.14
C MET A 22 -12.34 4.81 2.85
N PRO A 23 -11.69 5.98 2.91
CA PRO A 23 -11.70 6.92 1.81
C PRO A 23 -10.77 6.50 0.67
N LEU A 24 -11.20 6.78 -0.56
CA LEU A 24 -10.29 6.87 -1.70
C LEU A 24 -9.67 8.27 -1.72
N ALA A 25 -8.36 8.38 -1.95
CA ALA A 25 -7.66 9.65 -1.99
C ALA A 25 -8.18 10.52 -3.14
N ASN A 26 -9.10 11.45 -2.82
CA ASN A 26 -9.80 12.30 -3.77
C ASN A 26 -10.17 13.63 -3.08
N THR A 27 -9.88 14.75 -3.76
CA THR A 27 -10.20 16.08 -3.25
C THR A 27 -11.69 16.29 -3.01
N LEU A 28 -12.55 15.77 -3.90
CA LEU A 28 -14.01 15.89 -3.74
C LEU A 28 -14.49 15.14 -2.48
N LEU A 29 -13.88 14.02 -2.15
CA LEU A 29 -14.23 13.28 -0.93
C LEU A 29 -13.74 13.99 0.32
N ARG A 30 -12.56 14.63 0.28
CA ARG A 30 -12.10 15.52 1.35
C ARG A 30 -13.09 16.65 1.60
N ASP A 31 -13.49 17.33 0.51
CA ASP A 31 -14.41 18.48 0.60
C ASP A 31 -15.79 18.03 1.13
N LYS A 32 -16.25 16.82 0.76
CA LYS A 32 -17.48 16.24 1.33
C LYS A 32 -17.34 15.92 2.82
N ILE A 33 -16.21 15.37 3.27
CA ILE A 33 -15.95 15.14 4.71
C ILE A 33 -16.00 16.46 5.48
N ASN A 34 -15.40 17.53 4.92
CA ASN A 34 -15.42 18.85 5.54
C ASN A 34 -16.85 19.42 5.60
N GLU A 35 -17.64 19.29 4.53
CA GLU A 35 -19.05 19.68 4.50
C GLU A 35 -19.86 18.96 5.60
N LEU A 36 -19.69 17.63 5.73
CA LEU A 36 -20.40 16.86 6.73
C LEU A 36 -20.07 17.31 8.15
N ALA A 37 -18.79 17.51 8.45
CA ALA A 37 -18.33 17.92 9.77
C ALA A 37 -18.75 19.36 10.12
N GLU A 38 -18.58 20.32 9.18
CA GLU A 38 -18.71 21.75 9.44
C GLU A 38 -20.13 22.28 9.24
N GLN A 39 -20.85 21.76 8.26
CA GLN A 39 -22.17 22.28 7.89
C GLN A 39 -23.33 21.42 8.38
N LYS A 40 -23.12 20.08 8.40
CA LYS A 40 -24.18 19.14 8.82
C LYS A 40 -24.02 18.62 10.23
N GLY A 41 -22.88 18.87 10.89
CA GLY A 41 -22.59 18.39 12.24
C GLY A 41 -22.46 16.86 12.33
N ILE A 42 -22.21 16.18 11.21
CA ILE A 42 -22.06 14.73 11.14
C ILE A 42 -20.58 14.38 11.29
N PRO A 43 -20.16 13.78 12.41
CA PRO A 43 -18.75 13.40 12.61
C PRO A 43 -18.35 12.27 11.67
N VAL A 44 -17.15 12.38 11.12
CA VAL A 44 -16.57 11.37 10.23
C VAL A 44 -15.32 10.76 10.86
N VAL A 45 -15.24 9.43 10.91
CA VAL A 45 -14.06 8.68 11.27
C VAL A 45 -13.55 7.98 10.01
N THR A 46 -12.28 8.20 9.69
CA THR A 46 -11.63 7.43 8.62
C THR A 46 -10.96 6.18 9.18
N PHE A 47 -10.94 5.09 8.41
CA PHE A 47 -10.28 3.87 8.82
C PHE A 47 -9.50 3.21 7.69
N ASN A 48 -8.45 2.44 8.05
CA ASN A 48 -7.52 1.76 7.14
C ASN A 48 -6.74 2.71 6.22
N THR A 49 -7.40 3.56 5.45
CA THR A 49 -6.83 4.65 4.66
C THR A 49 -7.31 6.00 5.19
N ASP A 50 -6.54 7.05 4.94
CA ASP A 50 -6.84 8.40 5.41
C ASP A 50 -6.80 9.42 4.27
N ILE A 51 -7.38 10.59 4.50
CA ILE A 51 -7.27 11.76 3.63
C ILE A 51 -6.63 12.90 4.40
N THR A 52 -5.51 13.40 3.88
CA THR A 52 -4.82 14.57 4.42
C THR A 52 -5.72 15.80 4.36
N ASP A 53 -5.67 16.64 5.39
CA ASP A 53 -6.39 17.92 5.46
C ASP A 53 -7.93 17.79 5.43
N ALA A 54 -8.46 16.62 5.76
CA ALA A 54 -9.89 16.43 5.99
C ALA A 54 -10.25 16.68 7.47
N ASN A 55 -11.36 17.39 7.70
CA ASN A 55 -11.89 17.66 9.04
C ASN A 55 -12.64 16.43 9.58
N ARG A 56 -11.91 15.35 9.79
CA ARG A 56 -12.39 14.13 10.41
C ARG A 56 -12.18 14.14 11.91
N LEU A 57 -13.06 13.47 12.64
CA LEU A 57 -12.95 13.30 14.09
C LEU A 57 -11.72 12.49 14.49
N ALA A 58 -11.45 11.38 13.78
CA ALA A 58 -10.30 10.50 14.02
C ALA A 58 -9.96 9.66 12.80
N TYR A 59 -8.71 9.19 12.76
CA TYR A 59 -8.26 8.11 11.88
C TYR A 59 -7.95 6.86 12.72
N VAL A 60 -8.45 5.71 12.29
CA VAL A 60 -8.19 4.41 12.91
C VAL A 60 -7.55 3.49 11.89
N GLY A 61 -6.26 3.28 12.01
CA GLY A 61 -5.52 2.45 11.05
C GLY A 61 -4.02 2.41 11.32
N PRO A 62 -3.26 1.67 10.48
CA PRO A 62 -1.82 1.57 10.62
C PRO A 62 -1.13 2.87 10.17
N ASN A 63 0.04 3.14 10.76
CA ASN A 63 0.97 4.09 10.17
C ASN A 63 1.67 3.42 8.98
N HIS A 64 1.23 3.74 7.77
CA HIS A 64 1.73 3.11 6.55
C HIS A 64 3.21 3.38 6.28
N ILE A 65 3.72 4.57 6.60
CA ILE A 65 5.15 4.89 6.48
C ILE A 65 5.96 4.00 7.44
N ALA A 66 5.55 3.92 8.71
CA ALA A 66 6.22 3.07 9.69
C ALA A 66 6.15 1.58 9.31
N SER A 67 5.03 1.13 8.71
CA SER A 67 4.90 -0.24 8.20
C SER A 67 5.88 -0.53 7.08
N GLY A 68 6.07 0.42 6.14
CA GLY A 68 7.05 0.29 5.07
C GLY A 68 8.48 0.25 5.62
N ARG A 69 8.82 1.12 6.57
CA ARG A 69 10.13 1.11 7.23
C ARG A 69 10.41 -0.21 7.93
N ALA A 70 9.45 -0.73 8.69
CA ALA A 70 9.60 -2.02 9.36
C ALA A 70 9.81 -3.18 8.38
N ALA A 71 9.07 -3.20 7.27
CA ALA A 71 9.26 -4.20 6.22
C ALA A 71 10.65 -4.11 5.59
N ALA A 72 11.15 -2.90 5.30
CA ALA A 72 12.48 -2.68 4.75
C ALA A 72 13.57 -3.13 5.73
N ALA A 73 13.44 -2.79 7.01
CA ALA A 73 14.41 -3.20 8.03
C ALA A 73 14.51 -4.73 8.13
N LEU A 74 13.37 -5.43 8.16
CA LEU A 74 13.36 -6.90 8.21
C LEU A 74 13.91 -7.51 6.93
N LEU A 75 13.47 -7.03 5.76
CA LEU A 75 13.91 -7.57 4.48
C LEU A 75 15.40 -7.31 4.24
N GLY A 76 15.89 -6.11 4.56
CA GLY A 76 17.32 -5.78 4.45
C GLY A 76 18.20 -6.65 5.33
N LEU A 77 17.77 -6.98 6.55
CA LEU A 77 18.48 -7.90 7.43
C LEU A 77 18.54 -9.32 6.86
N VAL A 78 17.43 -9.88 6.39
CA VAL A 78 17.41 -11.25 5.84
C VAL A 78 18.13 -11.36 4.51
N MET A 79 18.19 -10.27 3.72
CA MET A 79 19.00 -10.18 2.49
C MET A 79 20.51 -10.08 2.79
N GLY A 80 20.91 -9.82 4.03
CA GLY A 80 22.31 -9.60 4.38
C GLY A 80 22.85 -8.24 3.91
N GLY A 81 21.98 -7.26 3.74
CA GLY A 81 22.31 -5.87 3.43
C GLY A 81 22.74 -5.61 1.98
N ARG A 82 22.56 -6.53 1.04
CA ARG A 82 23.05 -6.40 -0.34
C ARG A 82 22.16 -7.12 -1.37
N GLY A 83 22.35 -6.79 -2.65
CA GLY A 83 21.60 -7.33 -3.78
C GLY A 83 20.43 -6.44 -4.17
N HIS A 84 19.53 -6.96 -4.99
CA HIS A 84 18.42 -6.19 -5.54
C HIS A 84 17.11 -6.55 -4.85
N VAL A 85 16.24 -5.56 -4.65
CA VAL A 85 14.88 -5.73 -4.13
C VAL A 85 13.86 -5.17 -5.11
N LEU A 86 12.83 -5.97 -5.43
CA LEU A 86 11.71 -5.54 -6.27
C LEU A 86 10.49 -5.19 -5.43
N PRO A 87 10.04 -3.93 -5.39
CA PRO A 87 8.74 -3.58 -4.84
C PRO A 87 7.60 -3.94 -5.80
N ILE A 88 6.58 -4.66 -5.30
CA ILE A 88 5.33 -4.94 -6.01
C ILE A 88 4.19 -4.27 -5.26
N LEU A 89 3.51 -3.33 -5.93
CA LEU A 89 2.43 -2.54 -5.38
C LEU A 89 1.07 -3.08 -5.84
N GLY A 90 0.04 -2.83 -5.04
CA GLY A 90 -1.33 -3.16 -5.43
C GLY A 90 -1.85 -2.24 -6.54
N GLN A 91 -1.51 -0.95 -6.52
CA GLN A 91 -1.99 0.04 -7.50
C GLN A 91 -0.95 1.11 -7.82
N ARG A 92 -0.97 1.61 -9.07
CA ARG A 92 0.02 2.59 -9.56
C ARG A 92 -0.15 4.01 -9.02
N ARG A 93 -1.38 4.48 -8.84
CA ARG A 93 -1.68 5.87 -8.44
C ARG A 93 -2.93 5.93 -7.58
N GLY A 94 -2.95 6.90 -6.67
CA GLY A 94 -4.15 7.24 -5.89
C GLY A 94 -4.44 6.31 -4.72
N HIS A 95 -3.68 5.25 -4.54
CA HIS A 95 -3.78 4.44 -3.33
C HIS A 95 -2.78 4.96 -2.29
N TYR A 96 -3.28 5.81 -1.42
CA TYR A 96 -2.49 6.51 -0.40
C TYR A 96 -1.63 5.56 0.46
N ALA A 97 -2.20 4.43 0.87
CA ALA A 97 -1.53 3.44 1.69
C ALA A 97 -0.30 2.81 1.00
N ASP A 98 -0.44 2.41 -0.28
CA ASP A 98 0.68 1.81 -1.03
C ASP A 98 1.80 2.80 -1.26
N SER A 99 1.46 4.05 -1.60
CA SER A 99 2.45 5.12 -1.79
C SER A 99 3.21 5.44 -0.51
N GLN A 100 2.53 5.50 0.64
CA GLN A 100 3.17 5.74 1.93
C GLN A 100 4.04 4.56 2.38
N ARG A 101 3.58 3.32 2.18
CA ARG A 101 4.37 2.14 2.49
C ARG A 101 5.64 2.08 1.63
N LEU A 102 5.51 2.35 0.33
CA LEU A 102 6.68 2.42 -0.55
C LEU A 102 7.65 3.52 -0.12
N SER A 103 7.14 4.71 0.19
CA SER A 103 7.99 5.83 0.66
C SER A 103 8.76 5.46 1.93
N GLY A 104 8.07 4.86 2.91
CA GLY A 104 8.73 4.38 4.14
C GLY A 104 9.75 3.28 3.86
N PHE A 105 9.42 2.34 2.97
CA PHE A 105 10.31 1.25 2.55
C PHE A 105 11.59 1.78 1.89
N CYS A 106 11.46 2.65 0.89
CA CYS A 106 12.61 3.24 0.21
C CYS A 106 13.49 4.04 1.17
N ALA A 107 12.89 4.90 2.00
CA ALA A 107 13.65 5.71 2.95
C ALA A 107 14.48 4.87 3.94
N GLU A 108 13.94 3.75 4.41
CA GLU A 108 14.66 2.84 5.30
C GLU A 108 15.76 2.07 4.57
N MET A 109 15.48 1.56 3.36
CA MET A 109 16.50 0.88 2.55
C MET A 109 17.69 1.80 2.25
N GLU A 110 17.43 3.02 1.77
CA GLU A 110 18.46 4.01 1.46
C GLU A 110 19.29 4.39 2.69
N GLN A 111 18.66 4.51 3.86
CA GLN A 111 19.32 4.90 5.10
C GLN A 111 20.14 3.78 5.73
N SER A 112 19.58 2.57 5.79
CA SER A 112 20.11 1.47 6.60
C SER A 112 20.83 0.38 5.78
N PHE A 113 20.52 0.27 4.47
CA PHE A 113 21.06 -0.77 3.59
C PHE A 113 21.49 -0.21 2.23
N PRO A 114 22.48 0.70 2.18
CA PRO A 114 22.86 1.42 0.94
C PRO A 114 23.45 0.53 -0.16
N GLU A 115 23.79 -0.72 0.13
CA GLU A 115 24.25 -1.69 -0.87
C GLU A 115 23.09 -2.51 -1.48
N ILE A 116 21.84 -2.26 -1.05
CA ILE A 116 20.65 -2.85 -1.69
C ILE A 116 20.15 -1.89 -2.76
N GLU A 117 20.11 -2.38 -4.01
CA GLU A 117 19.48 -1.65 -5.11
C GLU A 117 17.96 -1.87 -5.12
N ILE A 118 17.21 -0.78 -5.06
CA ILE A 118 15.75 -0.82 -5.17
C ILE A 118 15.39 -0.73 -6.66
N LEU A 119 14.87 -1.82 -7.20
CA LEU A 119 14.40 -1.86 -8.59
C LEU A 119 13.15 -1.01 -8.78
N HIS A 120 12.86 -0.67 -10.04
CA HIS A 120 11.65 0.12 -10.36
C HIS A 120 10.39 -0.61 -9.88
N PRO A 121 9.54 0.03 -9.07
CA PRO A 121 8.32 -0.60 -8.54
C PRO A 121 7.35 -1.02 -9.64
N GLU A 122 6.82 -2.22 -9.53
CA GLU A 122 5.81 -2.76 -10.44
C GLU A 122 4.43 -2.85 -9.77
N CYS A 123 3.36 -2.96 -10.57
CA CYS A 123 1.99 -3.01 -10.05
C CYS A 123 1.31 -4.30 -10.45
N SER A 124 0.79 -5.02 -9.45
CA SER A 124 0.01 -6.24 -9.65
C SER A 124 -1.48 -5.99 -9.79
N PHE A 125 -1.97 -4.78 -9.53
CA PHE A 125 -3.40 -4.45 -9.48
C PHE A 125 -4.23 -5.36 -8.58
N LEU A 126 -3.61 -5.87 -7.51
CA LEU A 126 -4.17 -6.85 -6.57
C LEU A 126 -4.44 -8.23 -7.21
N ASP A 127 -3.96 -8.45 -8.43
CA ASP A 127 -4.10 -9.69 -9.19
C ASP A 127 -2.93 -10.64 -8.87
N GLU A 128 -3.26 -11.83 -8.36
CA GLU A 128 -2.26 -12.82 -7.95
C GLU A 128 -1.49 -13.41 -9.13
N GLN A 129 -2.16 -13.62 -10.27
CA GLN A 129 -1.50 -14.16 -11.48
C GLN A 129 -0.54 -13.12 -12.08
N LEU A 130 -0.91 -11.84 -12.03
CA LEU A 130 -0.01 -10.78 -12.47
C LEU A 130 1.18 -10.64 -11.52
N ALA A 131 0.97 -10.73 -10.21
CA ALA A 131 2.05 -10.74 -9.22
C ALA A 131 3.01 -11.92 -9.44
N GLU A 132 2.49 -13.11 -9.75
CA GLU A 132 3.29 -14.30 -10.11
C GLU A 132 4.14 -14.05 -11.35
N ARG A 133 3.55 -13.54 -12.44
CA ARG A 133 4.29 -13.23 -13.68
C ARG A 133 5.37 -12.17 -13.47
N ILE A 134 5.09 -11.13 -12.68
CA ILE A 134 6.06 -10.08 -12.34
C ILE A 134 7.24 -10.69 -11.57
N ALA A 135 6.93 -11.43 -10.51
CA ALA A 135 7.94 -12.05 -9.65
C ALA A 135 8.80 -13.07 -10.43
N LEU A 136 8.16 -13.96 -11.20
CA LEU A 136 8.86 -14.97 -11.99
C LEU A 136 9.80 -14.34 -13.03
N ARG A 137 9.32 -13.32 -13.73
CA ARG A 137 10.16 -12.56 -14.69
C ARG A 137 11.37 -11.95 -14.00
N ALA A 138 11.19 -11.27 -12.88
CA ALA A 138 12.29 -10.65 -12.13
C ALA A 138 13.31 -11.68 -11.64
N ILE A 139 12.85 -12.80 -11.06
CA ILE A 139 13.70 -13.90 -10.60
C ILE A 139 14.57 -14.50 -11.71
N LEU A 140 14.00 -14.64 -12.91
CA LEU A 140 14.68 -15.23 -14.05
C LEU A 140 15.62 -14.26 -14.77
N SER A 141 15.30 -12.96 -14.76
CA SER A 141 16.07 -11.93 -15.46
C SER A 141 17.18 -11.29 -14.62
N ASP A 142 17.08 -11.37 -13.29
CA ASP A 142 18.01 -10.72 -12.38
C ASP A 142 18.66 -11.70 -11.40
N PRO A 143 19.90 -12.10 -11.61
CA PRO A 143 20.65 -12.99 -10.71
C PRO A 143 20.93 -12.40 -9.33
N GLU A 144 20.97 -11.06 -9.23
CA GLU A 144 21.22 -10.32 -7.97
C GLU A 144 19.93 -10.06 -7.18
N LEU A 145 18.77 -10.44 -7.70
CA LEU A 145 17.50 -10.31 -6.97
C LEU A 145 17.55 -11.19 -5.72
N ARG A 146 17.42 -10.55 -4.56
CA ARG A 146 17.42 -11.17 -3.22
C ARG A 146 16.16 -10.91 -2.44
N GLY A 147 15.38 -9.90 -2.82
CA GLY A 147 14.16 -9.55 -2.12
C GLY A 147 13.01 -9.14 -3.03
N ILE A 148 11.79 -9.46 -2.60
CA ILE A 148 10.56 -8.93 -3.20
C ILE A 148 9.74 -8.32 -2.08
N TYR A 149 9.45 -7.03 -2.16
CA TYR A 149 8.55 -6.35 -1.24
C TYR A 149 7.17 -6.24 -1.85
N ILE A 150 6.17 -6.94 -1.29
CA ILE A 150 4.79 -6.83 -1.72
C ILE A 150 3.97 -6.00 -0.72
N SER A 151 3.46 -4.86 -1.16
CA SER A 151 2.77 -3.89 -0.29
C SER A 151 1.31 -4.25 0.03
N SER A 152 0.70 -5.08 -0.81
CA SER A 152 -0.74 -5.38 -0.77
C SER A 152 -1.04 -6.86 -1.05
N ALA A 153 -2.12 -7.16 -1.81
CA ALA A 153 -2.47 -8.50 -2.24
C ALA A 153 -1.50 -9.02 -3.34
N GLY A 154 -1.55 -10.34 -3.60
CA GLY A 154 -0.71 -11.01 -4.60
C GLY A 154 0.39 -11.90 -3.99
N ARG A 155 0.37 -12.09 -2.66
CA ARG A 155 1.39 -12.92 -1.95
C ARG A 155 1.42 -14.35 -2.44
N SER A 156 0.25 -14.96 -2.71
CA SER A 156 0.18 -16.33 -3.23
C SER A 156 0.85 -16.44 -4.60
N GLY A 157 0.69 -15.43 -5.46
CA GLY A 157 1.35 -15.39 -6.76
C GLY A 157 2.88 -15.30 -6.63
N VAL A 158 3.38 -14.42 -5.75
CA VAL A 158 4.83 -14.33 -5.49
C VAL A 158 5.37 -15.65 -4.93
N TYR A 159 4.66 -16.28 -3.99
CA TYR A 159 5.04 -17.58 -3.46
C TYR A 159 5.10 -18.65 -4.56
N ASN A 160 4.11 -18.71 -5.44
CA ASN A 160 4.11 -19.65 -6.57
C ASN A 160 5.31 -19.43 -7.48
N ALA A 161 5.67 -18.19 -7.79
CA ALA A 161 6.85 -17.85 -8.57
C ALA A 161 8.15 -18.35 -7.93
N LEU A 162 8.29 -18.23 -6.60
CA LEU A 162 9.45 -18.74 -5.85
C LEU A 162 9.54 -20.27 -5.91
N VAL A 163 8.42 -20.95 -5.73
CA VAL A 163 8.36 -22.42 -5.80
C VAL A 163 8.69 -22.90 -7.22
N GLN A 164 8.05 -22.31 -8.23
CA GLN A 164 8.23 -22.67 -9.63
C GLN A 164 9.66 -22.46 -10.12
N SER A 165 10.30 -21.37 -9.68
CA SER A 165 11.71 -21.08 -10.04
C SER A 165 12.75 -21.84 -9.21
N GLY A 166 12.36 -22.53 -8.13
CA GLY A 166 13.27 -23.13 -7.17
C GLY A 166 14.10 -22.12 -6.34
N CYS A 167 13.67 -20.87 -6.29
CA CYS A 167 14.42 -19.77 -5.65
C CYS A 167 13.96 -19.42 -4.23
N ALA A 168 13.11 -20.23 -3.61
CA ALA A 168 12.58 -19.97 -2.26
C ALA A 168 13.64 -19.81 -1.16
N ASN A 169 14.84 -20.37 -1.36
CA ASN A 169 15.98 -20.20 -0.44
C ASN A 169 16.92 -19.06 -0.81
N ARG A 170 16.67 -18.35 -1.91
CA ARG A 170 17.54 -17.28 -2.43
C ARG A 170 16.87 -15.91 -2.37
N VAL A 171 15.57 -15.87 -2.64
CA VAL A 171 14.78 -14.63 -2.70
C VAL A 171 13.80 -14.60 -1.52
N HIS A 172 13.87 -13.55 -0.73
CA HIS A 172 13.05 -13.32 0.45
C HIS A 172 11.83 -12.44 0.13
N VAL A 173 10.72 -12.61 0.87
CA VAL A 173 9.49 -11.81 0.69
C VAL A 173 9.02 -11.24 2.01
#